data_3307fa6c250c8d2b2edffa49e0b07f4f
#
_entry.id   3307fa6c250c8d2b2edffa49e0b07f4f
#
_cell.length_a   1.000
_cell.length_b   1.000
_cell.length_c   1.000
_cell.angle_alpha   90.00
_cell.angle_beta   90.00
_cell.angle_gamma   90.00
#
_symmetry.space_group_name_H-M   'P 1'
#
loop_
_entity.id
_entity.type
_entity.pdbx_description
1 polymer ?
#
loop_
_entity_poly.entity_id
_entity_poly.type
_entity_poly.pdbx_seq_one_letter_code
_entity_poly.pdbx_strand_id
1 'polypeptide(L)'
;MVHATFGPAASGFVPRPGDELTARTLPVFFGVLQLLVRAGVTTVAEAAFQDHVWRPRLEPVLDLARLRIVHCVVDADLASRRITRRTRDNPLRRAHADPGPNRPPGPQVFTRISLDAPSIEVDTTGGYRPGLDQIVAFVNGEA
;
A
#
# COMPACT_ATOMS: atom_id res chain seq x y z
N MET A 1 4.60 -1.87 8.58
CA MET A 1 5.21 -0.63 9.15
C MET A 1 4.87 -0.41 10.62
N VAL A 2 3.60 -0.47 11.04
CA VAL A 2 3.20 -0.33 12.46
C VAL A 2 3.93 -1.31 13.37
N HIS A 3 4.11 -2.56 12.95
CA HIS A 3 4.83 -3.57 13.71
C HIS A 3 6.32 -3.28 13.88
N ALA A 4 6.96 -2.67 12.88
CA ALA A 4 8.37 -2.30 12.98
C ALA A 4 8.60 -1.19 14.01
N THR A 5 7.59 -0.34 14.23
CA THR A 5 7.70 0.81 15.14
C THR A 5 7.37 0.45 16.60
N PHE A 6 6.44 -0.46 16.84
CA PHE A 6 5.90 -0.71 18.20
C PHE A 6 5.99 -2.17 18.66
N GLY A 7 6.29 -3.10 17.76
CA GLY A 7 6.29 -4.52 18.06
C GLY A 7 4.90 -5.08 18.42
N PRO A 8 4.77 -6.39 18.56
CA PRO A 8 3.50 -7.04 18.87
C PRO A 8 3.01 -6.80 20.32
N ALA A 9 3.84 -6.18 21.17
CA ALA A 9 3.60 -6.04 22.61
C ALA A 9 3.12 -4.67 23.06
N ALA A 10 2.80 -3.74 22.16
CA ALA A 10 2.18 -2.48 22.55
C ALA A 10 0.77 -2.73 23.09
N SER A 11 0.69 -3.13 24.36
CA SER A 11 -0.58 -3.33 25.06
C SER A 11 -1.36 -2.02 25.09
N GLY A 12 -2.60 -2.06 24.63
CA GLY A 12 -3.50 -0.91 24.66
C GLY A 12 -3.60 -0.09 23.36
N PHE A 13 -2.80 -0.40 22.32
CA PHE A 13 -2.99 0.25 21.03
C PHE A 13 -4.25 -0.27 20.34
N VAL A 14 -5.20 0.62 20.09
CA VAL A 14 -6.40 0.35 19.28
C VAL A 14 -6.27 1.14 17.99
N PRO A 15 -6.01 0.47 16.85
CA PRO A 15 -5.88 1.14 15.58
C PRO A 15 -7.19 1.81 15.17
N ARG A 16 -7.10 3.04 14.68
CA ARG A 16 -8.22 3.81 14.12
C ARG A 16 -7.79 4.45 12.80
N PRO A 17 -8.68 4.58 11.82
CA PRO A 17 -8.38 5.35 10.62
C PRO A 17 -7.95 6.78 10.99
N GLY A 18 -6.78 7.21 10.49
CA GLY A 18 -6.23 8.53 10.80
C GLY A 18 -5.65 8.68 12.21
N ASP A 19 -5.34 7.57 12.91
CA ASP A 19 -4.74 7.62 14.22
C ASP A 19 -3.36 8.32 14.21
N GLU A 20 -2.95 8.79 15.38
CA GLU A 20 -1.69 9.52 15.58
C GLU A 20 -0.48 8.68 15.14
N LEU A 21 -0.53 7.37 15.30
CA LEU A 21 0.54 6.47 14.90
C LEU A 21 0.72 6.45 13.38
N THR A 22 -0.38 6.34 12.64
CA THR A 22 -0.36 6.43 11.18
C THR A 22 0.19 7.78 10.72
N ALA A 23 -0.26 8.88 11.35
CA ALA A 23 0.23 10.22 11.05
C ALA A 23 1.75 10.36 11.29
N ARG A 24 2.28 9.75 12.34
CA ARG A 24 3.73 9.75 12.67
C ARG A 24 4.55 8.82 11.79
N THR A 25 4.00 7.72 11.31
CA THR A 25 4.74 6.76 10.46
C THR A 25 4.84 7.22 9.01
N LEU A 26 3.91 8.00 8.51
CA LEU A 26 3.95 8.50 7.14
C LEU A 26 5.22 9.30 6.81
N PRO A 27 5.63 10.32 7.57
CA PRO A 27 6.87 11.06 7.31
C PRO A 27 8.11 10.15 7.33
N VAL A 28 8.15 9.18 8.24
CA VAL A 28 9.26 8.22 8.35
C VAL A 28 9.33 7.35 7.10
N PHE A 29 8.19 6.83 6.63
CA PHE A 29 8.12 6.05 5.39
C PHE A 29 8.70 6.82 4.20
N PHE A 30 8.27 8.05 3.99
CA PHE A 30 8.75 8.88 2.89
C PHE A 30 10.20 9.30 3.05
N GLY A 31 10.66 9.57 4.27
CA GLY A 31 12.05 9.86 4.55
C GLY A 31 12.97 8.70 4.18
N VAL A 32 12.59 7.47 4.53
CA VAL A 32 13.32 6.26 4.15
C VAL A 32 13.28 6.05 2.63
N LEU A 33 12.13 6.22 2.00
CA LEU A 33 11.99 6.07 0.54
C LEU A 33 12.92 7.05 -0.18
N GLN A 34 12.90 8.34 0.19
CA GLN A 34 13.75 9.35 -0.42
C GLN A 34 15.25 9.08 -0.18
N LEU A 35 15.62 8.62 1.01
CA LEU A 35 16.99 8.24 1.32
C LEU A 35 17.51 7.14 0.39
N LEU A 36 16.73 6.07 0.23
CA LEU A 36 17.07 4.94 -0.65
C LEU A 36 17.19 5.38 -2.11
N VAL A 37 16.23 6.15 -2.58
CA VAL A 37 16.21 6.65 -3.97
C VAL A 37 17.39 7.56 -4.24
N ARG A 38 17.73 8.49 -3.33
CA ARG A 38 18.91 9.36 -3.46
C ARG A 38 20.23 8.58 -3.43
N ALA A 39 20.24 7.43 -2.75
CA ALA A 39 21.38 6.52 -2.76
C ALA A 39 21.45 5.63 -4.02
N GLY A 40 20.56 5.82 -4.99
CA GLY A 40 20.50 5.01 -6.22
C GLY A 40 19.97 3.60 -6.03
N VAL A 41 19.28 3.33 -4.92
CA VAL A 41 18.73 1.99 -4.62
C VAL A 41 17.39 1.82 -5.32
N THR A 42 17.27 0.81 -6.17
CA THR A 42 15.99 0.40 -6.72
C THR A 42 15.10 -0.11 -5.59
N THR A 43 13.93 0.48 -5.44
CA THR A 43 13.07 0.25 -4.28
C THR A 43 11.64 -0.08 -4.73
N VAL A 44 11.05 -1.11 -4.13
CA VAL A 44 9.61 -1.39 -4.21
C VAL A 44 8.95 -0.93 -2.92
N ALA A 45 8.04 0.01 -3.02
CA ALA A 45 7.25 0.50 -1.90
C ALA A 45 5.81 0.01 -2.03
N GLU A 46 5.31 -0.69 -0.99
CA GLU A 46 3.95 -1.21 -0.94
C GLU A 46 3.14 -0.53 0.17
N ALA A 47 1.95 -0.07 -0.16
CA ALA A 47 1.00 0.47 0.80
C ALA A 47 -0.42 0.51 0.22
N ALA A 48 -1.42 0.71 1.08
CA ALA A 48 -2.77 1.07 0.67
C ALA A 48 -2.80 2.56 0.30
N PHE A 49 -2.32 2.88 -0.89
CA PHE A 49 -2.19 4.25 -1.34
C PHE A 49 -3.56 4.89 -1.57
N GLN A 50 -3.74 6.08 -1.01
CA GLN A 50 -4.91 6.95 -1.23
C GLN A 50 -4.42 8.27 -1.81
N ASP A 51 -4.94 8.70 -2.94
CA ASP A 51 -4.44 9.84 -3.70
C ASP A 51 -4.21 11.09 -2.85
N HIS A 52 -5.24 11.55 -2.13
CA HIS A 52 -5.19 12.79 -1.35
C HIS A 52 -4.14 12.79 -0.22
N VAL A 53 -3.75 11.59 0.28
CA VAL A 53 -2.74 11.45 1.35
C VAL A 53 -1.33 11.28 0.78
N TRP A 54 -1.23 10.52 -0.31
CA TRP A 54 0.05 10.01 -0.80
C TRP A 54 0.63 10.82 -1.94
N ARG A 55 -0.21 11.32 -2.86
CA ARG A 55 0.24 12.09 -4.02
C ARG A 55 1.15 13.26 -3.65
N PRO A 56 0.82 14.17 -2.71
CA PRO A 56 1.67 15.31 -2.39
C PRO A 56 3.05 14.91 -1.84
N ARG A 57 3.18 13.68 -1.35
CA ARG A 57 4.43 13.16 -0.81
C ARG A 57 5.23 12.35 -1.82
N LEU A 58 4.58 11.85 -2.86
CA LEU A 58 5.21 11.11 -3.96
C LEU A 58 5.66 12.04 -5.09
N GLU A 59 4.98 13.17 -5.30
CA GLU A 59 5.38 14.17 -6.31
C GLU A 59 6.88 14.52 -6.23
N PRO A 60 7.47 14.81 -5.06
CA PRO A 60 8.91 15.09 -4.98
C PRO A 60 9.82 13.90 -5.33
N VAL A 61 9.29 12.67 -5.39
CA VAL A 61 10.07 11.49 -5.77
C VAL A 61 10.23 11.41 -7.28
N LEU A 62 9.34 12.03 -8.07
CA LEU A 62 9.42 12.08 -9.52
C LEU A 62 10.71 12.75 -10.01
N ASP A 63 11.19 13.76 -9.26
CA ASP A 63 12.43 14.46 -9.57
C ASP A 63 13.69 13.65 -9.20
N LEU A 64 13.54 12.61 -8.40
CA LEU A 64 14.63 11.82 -7.84
C LEU A 64 14.83 10.48 -8.54
N ALA A 65 13.77 9.92 -9.11
CA ALA A 65 13.78 8.58 -9.68
C ALA A 65 12.74 8.37 -10.77
N ARG A 66 12.97 7.36 -11.58
CA ARG A 66 11.95 6.85 -12.51
C ARG A 66 10.90 6.06 -11.73
N LEU A 67 9.79 6.70 -11.41
CA LEU A 67 8.67 6.09 -10.71
C LEU A 67 7.79 5.30 -11.69
N ARG A 68 7.35 4.12 -11.28
CA ARG A 68 6.32 3.32 -11.94
C ARG A 68 5.30 2.86 -10.93
N ILE A 69 4.04 2.87 -11.31
CA ILE A 69 2.93 2.56 -10.40
C ILE A 69 2.24 1.29 -10.87
N VAL A 70 2.19 0.30 -9.98
CA VAL A 70 1.41 -0.93 -10.18
C VAL A 70 0.19 -0.88 -9.29
N HIS A 71 -1.00 -0.76 -9.89
CA HIS A 71 -2.27 -0.79 -9.18
C HIS A 71 -2.83 -2.20 -9.15
N CYS A 72 -2.76 -2.84 -8.00
CA CYS A 72 -3.39 -4.14 -7.81
C CYS A 72 -4.87 -3.97 -7.50
N VAL A 73 -5.72 -4.54 -8.33
CA VAL A 73 -7.17 -4.59 -8.13
C VAL A 73 -7.62 -6.02 -7.87
N VAL A 74 -8.77 -6.18 -7.23
CA VAL A 74 -9.35 -7.47 -6.91
C VAL A 74 -10.86 -7.32 -6.79
N ASP A 75 -11.59 -8.38 -7.13
CA ASP A 75 -13.04 -8.48 -6.86
C ASP A 75 -13.37 -8.16 -5.40
N ALA A 76 -14.41 -7.35 -5.17
CA ALA A 76 -14.75 -6.84 -3.84
C ALA A 76 -15.11 -7.95 -2.83
N ASP A 77 -15.85 -8.98 -3.28
CA ASP A 77 -16.24 -10.10 -2.42
C ASP A 77 -15.01 -10.95 -2.08
N LEU A 78 -14.13 -11.16 -3.04
CA LEU A 78 -12.87 -11.87 -2.80
C LEU A 78 -11.96 -11.07 -1.87
N ALA A 79 -11.88 -9.75 -2.01
CA ALA A 79 -11.16 -8.88 -1.09
C ALA A 79 -11.66 -9.04 0.36
N SER A 80 -12.98 -8.98 0.55
CA SER A 80 -13.62 -9.15 1.86
C SER A 80 -13.29 -10.51 2.47
N ARG A 81 -13.40 -11.59 1.69
CA ARG A 81 -13.04 -12.95 2.15
C ARG A 81 -11.55 -13.05 2.52
N ARG A 82 -10.67 -12.45 1.73
CA ARG A 82 -9.21 -12.44 2.00
C ARG A 82 -8.89 -11.67 3.28
N ILE A 83 -9.53 -10.52 3.52
CA ILE A 83 -9.36 -9.71 4.73
C ILE A 83 -9.82 -10.52 5.95
N THR A 84 -11.03 -11.06 5.92
CA THR A 84 -11.60 -11.87 7.02
C THR A 84 -10.68 -13.05 7.39
N ARG A 85 -10.20 -13.78 6.37
CA ARG A 85 -9.27 -14.89 6.60
C ARG A 85 -7.96 -14.42 7.25
N ARG A 86 -7.34 -13.37 6.71
CA ARG A 86 -6.07 -12.83 7.26
C ARG A 86 -6.23 -12.33 8.70
N THR A 87 -7.33 -11.68 9.02
CA THR A 87 -7.61 -11.19 10.39
C THR A 87 -7.76 -12.34 11.37
N ARG A 88 -8.41 -13.44 10.95
CA ARG A 88 -8.56 -14.66 11.76
C ARG A 88 -7.21 -15.37 11.95
N ASP A 89 -6.45 -15.53 10.89
CA ASP A 89 -5.26 -16.40 10.86
C ASP A 89 -3.98 -15.67 11.36
N ASN A 90 -4.01 -14.33 11.47
CA ASN A 90 -2.86 -13.55 11.90
C ASN A 90 -3.23 -12.52 12.98
N PRO A 91 -2.91 -12.80 14.27
CA PRO A 91 -3.19 -11.87 15.38
C PRO A 91 -2.55 -10.49 15.22
N LEU A 92 -1.44 -10.40 14.48
CA LEU A 92 -0.74 -9.14 14.22
C LEU A 92 -1.54 -8.18 13.33
N ARG A 93 -2.53 -8.71 12.57
CA ARG A 93 -3.45 -7.87 11.77
C ARG A 93 -4.34 -6.97 12.64
N ARG A 94 -4.45 -7.23 13.94
CA ARG A 94 -5.16 -6.33 14.87
C ARG A 94 -4.55 -4.93 14.94
N ALA A 95 -3.29 -4.77 14.53
CA ALA A 95 -2.65 -3.47 14.40
C ALA A 95 -3.11 -2.67 13.17
N HIS A 96 -3.87 -3.29 12.28
CA HIS A 96 -4.53 -2.59 11.17
C HIS A 96 -5.99 -2.32 11.55
N ALA A 97 -6.51 -1.16 11.20
CA ALA A 97 -7.93 -0.82 11.38
C ALA A 97 -8.81 -1.50 10.31
N ASP A 98 -8.56 -2.78 10.05
CA ASP A 98 -9.38 -3.56 9.13
C ASP A 98 -10.82 -3.63 9.67
N PRO A 99 -11.85 -3.46 8.84
CA PRO A 99 -13.23 -3.64 9.28
C PRO A 99 -13.40 -5.07 9.80
N GLY A 100 -13.96 -5.20 10.99
CA GLY A 100 -14.26 -6.52 11.60
C GLY A 100 -15.27 -7.31 10.74
N PRO A 101 -15.43 -8.61 11.02
CA PRO A 101 -16.29 -9.51 10.23
C PRO A 101 -17.76 -9.08 10.14
N ASN A 102 -18.21 -8.24 11.06
CA ASN A 102 -19.60 -7.74 11.13
C ASN A 102 -19.75 -6.30 10.58
N ARG A 103 -18.67 -5.69 10.12
CA ARG A 103 -18.74 -4.39 9.49
C ARG A 103 -18.29 -4.57 8.03
N PRO A 104 -19.22 -4.51 7.08
CA PRO A 104 -18.82 -4.50 5.69
C PRO A 104 -17.80 -3.37 5.52
N PRO A 105 -16.73 -3.58 4.74
CA PRO A 105 -15.87 -2.48 4.38
C PRO A 105 -16.81 -1.40 3.85
N GLY A 106 -16.89 -0.28 4.56
CA GLY A 106 -17.52 0.89 4.00
C GLY A 106 -16.86 1.13 2.64
N PRO A 107 -17.47 1.86 1.72
CA PRO A 107 -16.82 2.20 0.48
C PRO A 107 -15.55 2.99 0.82
N GLN A 108 -14.49 2.26 1.15
CA GLN A 108 -13.15 2.80 1.09
C GLN A 108 -12.91 2.98 -0.39
N VAL A 109 -13.26 4.14 -0.85
CA VAL A 109 -12.92 4.58 -2.20
C VAL A 109 -11.40 4.72 -2.17
N PHE A 110 -10.72 3.61 -2.45
CA PHE A 110 -9.29 3.63 -2.74
C PHE A 110 -9.14 4.41 -4.05
N THR A 111 -8.96 5.70 -3.88
CA THR A 111 -8.75 6.57 -5.04
C THR A 111 -7.37 6.27 -5.59
N ARG A 112 -7.33 5.82 -6.84
CA ARG A 112 -6.11 5.60 -7.59
C ARG A 112 -5.22 6.84 -7.52
N ILE A 113 -3.92 6.65 -7.31
CA ILE A 113 -2.97 7.76 -7.29
C ILE A 113 -2.89 8.39 -8.68
N SER A 114 -3.15 9.67 -8.74
CA SER A 114 -3.07 10.49 -9.94
C SER A 114 -1.73 11.23 -9.97
N LEU A 115 -0.68 10.52 -10.39
CA LEU A 115 0.65 11.09 -10.63
C LEU A 115 0.97 11.03 -12.12
N ASP A 116 1.74 11.98 -12.60
CA ASP A 116 2.30 11.96 -13.95
C ASP A 116 3.48 10.96 -14.01
N ALA A 117 3.12 9.69 -13.93
CA ALA A 117 4.05 8.56 -13.96
C ALA A 117 3.41 7.36 -14.69
N PRO A 118 4.21 6.56 -15.40
CA PRO A 118 3.72 5.34 -16.01
C PRO A 118 3.01 4.46 -14.98
N SER A 119 1.83 3.96 -15.33
CA SER A 119 1.06 3.10 -14.44
C SER A 119 0.44 1.92 -15.17
N ILE A 120 0.35 0.79 -14.49
CA ILE A 120 -0.32 -0.42 -14.94
C ILE A 120 -1.33 -0.88 -13.90
N GLU A 121 -2.49 -1.35 -14.34
CA GLU A 121 -3.46 -2.02 -13.47
C GLU A 121 -3.30 -3.53 -13.59
N VAL A 122 -3.27 -4.21 -12.46
CA VAL A 122 -3.14 -5.66 -12.37
C VAL A 122 -4.33 -6.24 -11.61
N ASP A 123 -5.19 -6.96 -12.30
CA ASP A 123 -6.24 -7.76 -11.67
C ASP A 123 -5.64 -9.01 -11.01
N THR A 124 -5.87 -9.13 -9.70
CA THR A 124 -5.38 -10.24 -8.87
C THR A 124 -6.50 -11.18 -8.42
N THR A 125 -7.67 -11.11 -9.04
CA THR A 125 -8.85 -11.93 -8.70
C THR A 125 -8.60 -13.42 -8.94
N GLY A 126 -8.15 -13.78 -10.11
CA GLY A 126 -7.92 -15.17 -10.52
C GLY A 126 -6.50 -15.46 -11.01
N GLY A 127 -5.51 -14.76 -10.47
CA GLY A 127 -4.13 -14.75 -10.92
C GLY A 127 -3.68 -13.33 -11.23
N TYR A 128 -2.64 -13.16 -12.03
CA TYR A 128 -2.20 -11.82 -12.46
C TYR A 128 -2.66 -11.57 -13.91
N ARG A 129 -3.35 -10.44 -14.12
CA ARG A 129 -3.74 -9.96 -15.45
C ARG A 129 -3.45 -8.45 -15.52
N PRO A 130 -2.47 -7.99 -16.32
CA PRO A 130 -1.63 -8.78 -17.21
C PRO A 130 -0.73 -9.79 -16.46
N GLY A 131 -0.15 -10.73 -17.19
CA GLY A 131 0.72 -11.76 -16.63
C GLY A 131 2.02 -11.21 -16.05
N LEU A 132 2.71 -12.03 -15.26
CA LEU A 132 3.92 -11.60 -14.55
C LEU A 132 5.00 -11.05 -15.49
N ASP A 133 5.20 -11.67 -16.66
CA ASP A 133 6.21 -11.22 -17.62
C ASP A 133 5.93 -9.78 -18.11
N GLN A 134 4.65 -9.45 -18.34
CA GLN A 134 4.24 -8.11 -18.75
C GLN A 134 4.42 -7.10 -17.61
N ILE A 135 4.16 -7.51 -16.36
CA ILE A 135 4.40 -6.66 -15.18
C ILE A 135 5.90 -6.37 -15.04
N VAL A 136 6.74 -7.40 -15.20
CA VAL A 136 8.21 -7.26 -15.15
C VAL A 136 8.71 -6.33 -16.25
N ALA A 137 8.27 -6.53 -17.50
CA ALA A 137 8.62 -5.66 -18.62
C ALA A 137 8.21 -4.20 -18.34
N PHE A 138 7.01 -3.97 -17.82
CA PHE A 138 6.55 -2.64 -17.41
C PHE A 138 7.46 -2.03 -16.35
N VAL A 139 7.80 -2.78 -15.30
CA VAL A 139 8.66 -2.29 -14.19
C VAL A 139 10.07 -1.96 -14.70
N ASN A 140 10.61 -2.73 -15.63
CA ASN A 140 11.90 -2.48 -16.25
C ASN A 140 11.89 -1.33 -17.25
N GLY A 141 10.73 -0.92 -17.74
CA GLY A 141 10.62 0.12 -18.75
C GLY A 141 10.78 -0.36 -20.18
N GLU A 142 10.46 -1.63 -20.40
CA GLU A 142 10.52 -2.33 -21.69
C GLU A 142 9.16 -2.32 -22.40
N ALA A 143 8.12 -1.77 -21.76
CA ALA A 143 6.75 -1.71 -22.25
C ALA A 143 6.28 -0.27 -22.45
#